data_62f149f8001674f5de9e60ae314efb34
#
_entry.id   62f149f8001674f5de9e60ae314efb34
#
_cell.length_a   1.000
_cell.length_b   1.000
_cell.length_c   1.000
_cell.angle_alpha   90.00
_cell.angle_beta   90.00
_cell.angle_gamma   90.00
#
_symmetry.space_group_name_H-M   'P 1'
#
loop_
_entity.id
_entity.type
_entity.pdbx_description
1 polymer ?
#
loop_
_entity_poly.entity_id
_entity_poly.type
_entity_poly.pdbx_seq_one_letter_code
_entity_poly.pdbx_strand_id
1 'polypeptide(L)'
;HRAEVALPGGDAIGSRGLDFHTKGLVALGAQAHNEHGYIIASAPHGLKGAPVELEFPSVGATENIMTAAVLASGTTILDNAAREPDIVDIGNFLIAMGADIEGLGTPTITIRGVSSLHSATHTAIPDRIVTGTWAFAAAMTQGDISIHGARSEHLELPLEKLVASGAIVT
;
A
#
# COMPACT_ATOMS: atom_id res chain seq x y z
N HIS A 1 2.87 15.14 18.71
CA HIS A 1 1.98 14.04 18.37
C HIS A 1 2.60 12.74 18.90
N ARG A 2 1.78 11.85 19.50
CA ARG A 2 2.18 10.51 19.97
C ARG A 2 1.07 9.52 19.60
N ALA A 3 1.44 8.34 19.17
CA ALA A 3 0.55 7.22 18.91
C ALA A 3 1.08 5.98 19.64
N GLU A 4 0.16 5.14 20.12
CA GLU A 4 0.44 3.86 20.74
C GLU A 4 -0.51 2.85 20.10
N VAL A 5 0.04 1.88 19.40
CA VAL A 5 -0.73 0.95 18.55
C VAL A 5 -0.32 -0.46 18.90
N ALA A 6 -1.27 -1.33 19.25
CA ALA A 6 -0.99 -2.74 19.47
C ALA A 6 -0.37 -3.37 18.22
N LEU A 7 0.60 -4.26 18.41
CA LEU A 7 1.12 -5.04 17.30
C LEU A 7 -0.04 -5.77 16.62
N PRO A 8 -0.15 -5.69 15.29
CA PRO A 8 -1.25 -6.31 14.59
C PRO A 8 -1.23 -7.82 14.76
N GLY A 9 -2.38 -8.38 15.05
CA GLY A 9 -2.63 -9.80 14.89
C GLY A 9 -2.75 -10.15 13.41
N GLY A 10 -3.02 -11.39 13.11
CA GLY A 10 -3.24 -11.86 11.74
C GLY A 10 -3.33 -13.36 11.70
N ASP A 11 -3.48 -13.88 10.49
CA ASP A 11 -3.44 -15.31 10.25
C ASP A 11 -2.07 -15.89 10.62
N ALA A 12 -2.06 -17.12 11.14
CA ALA A 12 -0.84 -17.83 11.54
C ALA A 12 -0.05 -18.36 10.31
N ILE A 13 0.25 -17.48 9.35
CA ILE A 13 0.95 -17.78 8.09
C ILE A 13 2.42 -17.34 8.08
N GLY A 14 2.95 -16.96 9.23
CA GLY A 14 4.33 -16.50 9.41
C GLY A 14 4.44 -15.14 10.10
N SER A 15 5.67 -14.73 10.38
CA SER A 15 5.94 -13.41 10.97
C SER A 15 5.72 -12.33 9.92
N ARG A 16 4.94 -11.30 10.28
CA ARG A 16 4.80 -10.08 9.48
C ARG A 16 5.56 -8.97 10.20
N GLY A 17 6.79 -8.73 9.73
CA GLY A 17 7.63 -7.66 10.27
C GLY A 17 7.04 -6.29 9.95
N LEU A 18 7.13 -5.38 10.94
CA LEU A 18 6.75 -3.98 10.78
C LEU A 18 8.00 -3.08 10.66
N ASP A 19 9.15 -3.69 10.40
CA ASP A 19 10.44 -3.01 10.34
C ASP A 19 10.50 -1.98 9.22
N PHE A 20 9.97 -2.29 8.02
CA PHE A 20 9.91 -1.33 6.91
C PHE A 20 9.02 -0.13 7.22
N HIS A 21 7.88 -0.35 7.87
CA HIS A 21 7.00 0.73 8.33
C HIS A 21 7.72 1.64 9.33
N THR A 22 8.32 1.02 10.34
CA THR A 22 9.05 1.73 11.40
C THR A 22 10.26 2.49 10.85
N LYS A 23 11.08 1.83 10.00
CA LYS A 23 12.24 2.47 9.34
C LYS A 23 11.81 3.68 8.52
N GLY A 24 10.74 3.57 7.73
CA GLY A 24 10.21 4.68 6.94
C GLY A 24 9.74 5.85 7.80
N LEU A 25 8.97 5.60 8.83
CA LEU A 25 8.52 6.65 9.76
C LEU A 25 9.69 7.32 10.50
N VAL A 26 10.71 6.54 10.89
CA VAL A 26 11.94 7.08 11.52
C VAL A 26 12.72 7.94 10.54
N ALA A 27 12.82 7.55 9.27
CA ALA A 27 13.45 8.37 8.23
C ALA A 27 12.74 9.73 8.07
N LEU A 28 11.41 9.74 8.22
CA LEU A 28 10.60 10.97 8.25
C LEU A 28 10.71 11.76 9.57
N GLY A 29 11.57 11.33 10.51
CA GLY A 29 11.84 12.03 11.77
C GLY A 29 10.95 11.61 12.95
N ALA A 30 10.18 10.54 12.84
CA ALA A 30 9.49 9.96 13.97
C ALA A 30 10.49 9.22 14.90
N GLN A 31 10.17 9.20 16.18
CA GLN A 31 10.77 8.29 17.14
C GLN A 31 9.80 7.12 17.32
N ALA A 32 10.25 5.89 17.05
CA ALA A 32 9.41 4.71 17.16
C ALA A 32 10.19 3.56 17.82
N HIS A 33 9.52 2.84 18.71
CA HIS A 33 10.05 1.65 19.36
C HIS A 33 8.92 0.68 19.73
N ASN A 34 9.28 -0.57 19.94
CA ASN A 34 8.36 -1.60 20.39
C ASN A 34 8.48 -1.76 21.90
N GLU A 35 7.35 -1.76 22.59
CA GLU A 35 7.28 -1.95 24.03
C GLU A 35 6.01 -2.71 24.41
N HIS A 36 6.16 -3.80 25.18
CA HIS A 36 5.05 -4.61 25.73
C HIS A 36 3.97 -5.02 24.70
N GLY A 37 4.34 -5.33 23.46
CA GLY A 37 3.40 -5.70 22.41
C GLY A 37 2.74 -4.51 21.70
N TYR A 38 3.26 -3.30 21.90
CA TYR A 38 2.83 -2.08 21.23
C TYR A 38 3.97 -1.45 20.44
N ILE A 39 3.63 -0.77 19.36
CA ILE A 39 4.49 0.21 18.71
C ILE A 39 4.14 1.58 19.31
N ILE A 40 5.12 2.21 19.90
CA ILE A 40 5.02 3.57 20.41
C ILE A 40 5.76 4.48 19.47
N ALA A 41 5.04 5.41 18.85
CA ALA A 41 5.61 6.38 17.92
C ALA A 41 5.30 7.81 18.35
N SER A 42 6.26 8.71 18.15
CA SER A 42 6.08 10.13 18.40
C SER A 42 6.81 10.99 17.39
N ALA A 43 6.23 12.13 17.05
CA ALA A 43 6.85 13.15 16.20
C ALA A 43 6.60 14.53 16.85
N PRO A 44 7.37 14.90 17.89
CA PRO A 44 7.12 16.13 18.66
C PRO A 44 7.26 17.39 17.80
N HIS A 45 8.06 17.36 16.75
CA HIS A 45 8.28 18.49 15.82
C HIS A 45 7.61 18.28 14.45
N GLY A 46 6.67 17.34 14.34
CA GLY A 46 6.08 16.90 13.08
C GLY A 46 7.02 16.01 12.28
N LEU A 47 6.52 15.50 11.15
CA LEU A 47 7.30 14.72 10.19
C LEU A 47 7.97 15.65 9.18
N LYS A 48 9.11 15.21 8.65
CA LYS A 48 9.88 15.93 7.63
C LYS A 48 10.12 15.02 6.44
N GLY A 49 9.94 15.55 5.25
CA GLY A 49 10.26 14.84 4.02
C GLY A 49 11.74 14.43 3.99
N ALA A 50 11.99 13.21 3.53
CA ALA A 50 13.31 12.61 3.46
C ALA A 50 13.36 11.57 2.32
N PRO A 51 14.55 11.22 1.81
CA PRO A 51 14.71 10.03 0.99
C PRO A 51 14.47 8.78 1.86
N VAL A 52 13.66 7.87 1.35
CA VAL A 52 13.34 6.57 1.96
C VAL A 52 13.50 5.50 0.90
N GLU A 53 14.37 4.53 1.13
CA GLU A 53 14.56 3.38 0.26
C GLU A 53 14.03 2.13 0.96
N LEU A 54 13.14 1.39 0.30
CA LEU A 54 12.63 0.11 0.78
C LEU A 54 13.56 -1.03 0.30
N GLU A 55 14.01 -1.87 1.22
CA GLU A 55 14.81 -3.07 0.88
C GLU A 55 13.98 -4.07 0.05
N PHE A 56 12.66 -4.00 0.18
CA PHE A 56 11.69 -4.81 -0.55
C PHE A 56 10.46 -3.94 -0.89
N PRO A 57 9.86 -4.07 -2.09
CA PRO A 57 8.69 -3.27 -2.49
C PRO A 57 7.43 -3.73 -1.73
N SER A 58 7.39 -3.41 -0.44
CA SER A 58 6.27 -3.74 0.44
C SER A 58 5.09 -2.83 0.20
N VAL A 59 3.92 -3.39 -0.15
CA VAL A 59 2.66 -2.64 -0.34
C VAL A 59 2.33 -1.85 0.92
N GLY A 60 2.20 -2.52 2.07
CA GLY A 60 1.80 -1.86 3.31
C GLY A 60 2.78 -0.80 3.79
N ALA A 61 4.10 -1.00 3.61
CA ALA A 61 5.09 0.02 3.96
C ALA A 61 5.01 1.23 3.01
N THR A 62 4.82 0.99 1.71
CA THR A 62 4.62 2.06 0.71
C THR A 62 3.41 2.91 1.06
N GLU A 63 2.26 2.29 1.34
CA GLU A 63 1.03 2.98 1.74
C GLU A 63 1.24 3.82 3.00
N ASN A 64 1.85 3.22 4.02
CA ASN A 64 2.02 3.87 5.32
C ASN A 64 2.98 5.07 5.23
N ILE A 65 4.11 4.91 4.54
CA ILE A 65 5.09 6.00 4.34
C ILE A 65 4.48 7.10 3.47
N MET A 66 3.81 6.75 2.37
CA MET A 66 3.15 7.73 1.50
C MET A 66 2.11 8.53 2.27
N THR A 67 1.23 7.87 3.03
CA THR A 67 0.20 8.52 3.84
C THR A 67 0.80 9.43 4.93
N ALA A 68 1.91 9.04 5.54
CA ALA A 68 2.62 9.88 6.51
C ALA A 68 3.30 11.08 5.84
N ALA A 69 3.84 10.90 4.64
CA ALA A 69 4.61 11.91 3.92
C ALA A 69 3.75 13.06 3.37
N VAL A 70 2.47 12.84 3.06
CA VAL A 70 1.60 13.89 2.49
C VAL A 70 1.42 15.11 3.38
N LEU A 71 1.60 14.97 4.70
CA LEU A 71 1.56 16.07 5.66
C LEU A 71 2.93 16.36 6.31
N ALA A 72 3.99 15.72 5.84
CA ALA A 72 5.35 16.00 6.30
C ALA A 72 5.86 17.31 5.68
N SER A 73 6.67 18.06 6.39
CA SER A 73 7.27 19.29 5.84
C SER A 73 8.41 18.97 4.87
N GLY A 74 8.32 19.47 3.63
CA GLY A 74 9.34 19.23 2.59
C GLY A 74 8.96 18.09 1.63
N THR A 75 9.96 17.49 1.00
CA THR A 75 9.76 16.46 -0.04
C THR A 75 10.26 15.11 0.44
N THR A 76 9.46 14.07 0.26
CA THR A 76 9.84 12.67 0.42
C THR A 76 10.04 12.04 -0.95
N ILE A 77 11.15 11.33 -1.11
CA ILE A 77 11.40 10.47 -2.27
C ILE A 77 11.39 9.04 -1.74
N LEU A 78 10.39 8.27 -2.13
CA LEU A 78 10.25 6.88 -1.75
C LEU A 78 10.70 5.99 -2.89
N ASP A 79 11.86 5.38 -2.74
CA ASP A 79 12.46 4.49 -3.73
C ASP A 79 12.15 3.02 -3.41
N ASN A 80 12.15 2.19 -4.46
CA ASN A 80 11.74 0.79 -4.44
C ASN A 80 10.33 0.61 -3.88
N ALA A 81 9.44 1.56 -4.18
CA ALA A 81 8.04 1.53 -3.80
C ALA A 81 7.31 0.37 -4.49
N ALA A 82 6.29 -0.17 -3.83
CA ALA A 82 5.34 -1.09 -4.42
C ALA A 82 4.57 -0.40 -5.57
N ARG A 83 4.21 -1.18 -6.60
CA ARG A 83 3.59 -0.67 -7.83
C ARG A 83 2.21 -1.24 -8.10
N GLU A 84 1.69 -1.99 -7.16
CA GLU A 84 0.38 -2.61 -7.24
C GLU A 84 -0.72 -1.57 -7.45
N PRO A 85 -1.82 -1.95 -8.10
CA PRO A 85 -2.96 -1.06 -8.34
C PRO A 85 -3.49 -0.38 -7.07
N ASP A 86 -3.37 -1.07 -5.94
CA ASP A 86 -3.76 -0.56 -4.62
C ASP A 86 -2.98 0.72 -4.24
N ILE A 87 -1.67 0.77 -4.57
CA ILE A 87 -0.83 1.95 -4.34
C ILE A 87 -1.28 3.12 -5.21
N VAL A 88 -1.62 2.84 -6.46
CA VAL A 88 -2.13 3.87 -7.39
C VAL A 88 -3.49 4.38 -6.91
N ASP A 89 -4.35 3.49 -6.42
CA ASP A 89 -5.69 3.83 -5.94
C ASP A 89 -5.65 4.75 -4.72
N ILE A 90 -4.90 4.37 -3.67
CA ILE A 90 -4.76 5.20 -2.46
C ILE A 90 -4.04 6.52 -2.78
N GLY A 91 -3.04 6.49 -3.68
CA GLY A 91 -2.36 7.71 -4.12
C GLY A 91 -3.31 8.67 -4.82
N ASN A 92 -4.15 8.19 -5.72
CA ASN A 92 -5.18 8.98 -6.39
C ASN A 92 -6.22 9.54 -5.41
N PHE A 93 -6.59 8.76 -4.39
CA PHE A 93 -7.46 9.25 -3.33
C PHE A 93 -6.80 10.40 -2.55
N LEU A 94 -5.53 10.26 -2.17
CA LEU A 94 -4.79 11.33 -1.50
C LEU A 94 -4.64 12.58 -2.37
N ILE A 95 -4.38 12.42 -3.68
CA ILE A 95 -4.34 13.53 -4.64
C ILE A 95 -5.71 14.22 -4.73
N ALA A 96 -6.80 13.45 -4.78
CA ALA A 96 -8.15 14.02 -4.75
C ALA A 96 -8.43 14.79 -3.44
N MET A 97 -7.75 14.47 -2.34
CA MET A 97 -7.78 15.20 -1.08
C MET A 97 -6.84 16.43 -1.05
N GLY A 98 -6.08 16.66 -2.11
CA GLY A 98 -5.17 17.81 -2.23
C GLY A 98 -3.69 17.49 -1.95
N ALA A 99 -3.30 16.22 -1.89
CA ALA A 99 -1.90 15.83 -1.80
C ALA A 99 -1.15 16.07 -3.12
N ASP A 100 0.15 16.36 -3.04
CA ASP A 100 1.06 16.51 -4.17
C ASP A 100 1.95 15.26 -4.28
N ILE A 101 1.55 14.33 -5.16
CA ILE A 101 2.20 13.02 -5.33
C ILE A 101 2.46 12.79 -6.83
N GLU A 102 3.66 12.36 -7.16
CA GLU A 102 4.08 11.95 -8.51
C GLU A 102 4.71 10.57 -8.50
N GLY A 103 4.69 9.86 -9.61
CA GLY A 103 5.36 8.57 -9.78
C GLY A 103 4.56 7.36 -9.29
N LEU A 104 3.25 7.49 -9.03
CA LEU A 104 2.40 6.35 -8.68
C LEU A 104 2.50 5.23 -9.73
N GLY A 105 2.60 3.98 -9.28
CA GLY A 105 2.78 2.81 -10.15
C GLY A 105 4.21 2.64 -10.70
N THR A 106 5.15 3.49 -10.33
CA THR A 106 6.57 3.38 -10.65
C THR A 106 7.40 2.99 -9.42
N PRO A 107 8.67 2.58 -9.57
CA PRO A 107 9.52 2.26 -8.42
C PRO A 107 9.83 3.45 -7.52
N THR A 108 9.67 4.68 -8.00
CA THR A 108 9.98 5.91 -7.25
C THR A 108 8.76 6.80 -7.16
N ILE A 109 8.33 7.09 -5.94
CA ILE A 109 7.22 8.01 -5.65
C ILE A 109 7.79 9.26 -4.99
N THR A 110 7.44 10.42 -5.55
CA THR A 110 7.79 11.73 -4.99
C THR A 110 6.56 12.34 -4.33
N ILE A 111 6.66 12.67 -3.05
CA ILE A 111 5.57 13.27 -2.27
C ILE A 111 6.05 14.62 -1.74
N ARG A 112 5.37 15.71 -2.12
CA ARG A 112 5.60 17.05 -1.57
C ARG A 112 4.54 17.31 -0.50
N GLY A 113 4.99 17.46 0.73
CA GLY A 113 4.08 17.64 1.86
C GLY A 113 3.26 18.92 1.75
N VAL A 114 1.97 18.79 2.06
CA VAL A 114 1.01 19.91 2.06
C VAL A 114 0.61 20.27 3.49
N SER A 115 0.11 21.47 3.69
CA SER A 115 -0.27 21.97 5.02
C SER A 115 -1.55 21.33 5.55
N SER A 116 -2.43 20.89 4.67
CA SER A 116 -3.72 20.27 5.01
C SER A 116 -4.28 19.49 3.83
N LEU A 117 -5.10 18.52 4.14
CA LEU A 117 -5.94 17.82 3.17
C LEU A 117 -7.40 18.25 3.35
N HIS A 118 -8.20 18.07 2.32
CA HIS A 118 -9.65 18.32 2.35
C HIS A 118 -10.42 17.02 2.08
N SER A 119 -11.73 17.05 2.32
CA SER A 119 -12.59 15.89 1.99
C SER A 119 -12.68 15.67 0.50
N ALA A 120 -12.74 14.40 0.11
CA ALA A 120 -12.95 13.97 -1.27
C ALA A 120 -13.88 12.76 -1.31
N THR A 121 -14.53 12.55 -2.45
CA THR A 121 -15.27 11.32 -2.75
C THR A 121 -14.40 10.46 -3.64
N HIS A 122 -14.23 9.19 -3.25
CA HIS A 122 -13.44 8.23 -4.00
C HIS A 122 -14.17 6.89 -4.06
N THR A 123 -14.06 6.21 -5.18
CA THR A 123 -14.55 4.84 -5.34
C THR A 123 -13.33 3.94 -5.47
N ALA A 124 -13.12 3.08 -4.48
CA ALA A 124 -12.01 2.15 -4.48
C ALA A 124 -12.09 1.19 -5.67
N ILE A 125 -10.95 0.79 -6.17
CA ILE A 125 -10.85 -0.24 -7.22
C ILE A 125 -11.33 -1.60 -6.68
N PRO A 126 -11.78 -2.52 -7.56
CA PRO A 126 -12.13 -3.88 -7.15
C PRO A 126 -10.89 -4.63 -6.63
N ASP A 127 -11.11 -5.44 -5.59
CA ASP A 127 -10.06 -6.26 -4.98
C ASP A 127 -9.60 -7.37 -5.93
N ARG A 128 -8.36 -7.23 -6.43
CA ARG A 128 -7.74 -8.20 -7.33
C ARG A 128 -7.42 -9.53 -6.64
N ILE A 129 -7.16 -9.51 -5.33
CA ILE A 129 -6.84 -10.73 -4.57
C ILE A 129 -8.09 -11.60 -4.44
N VAL A 130 -9.21 -11.00 -4.07
CA VAL A 130 -10.52 -11.70 -4.02
C VAL A 130 -10.93 -12.18 -5.41
N THR A 131 -10.77 -11.34 -6.44
CA THR A 131 -11.07 -11.72 -7.84
C THR A 131 -10.22 -12.92 -8.27
N GLY A 132 -8.92 -12.88 -8.05
CA GLY A 132 -8.02 -14.00 -8.37
C GLY A 132 -8.38 -15.26 -7.60
N THR A 133 -8.70 -15.16 -6.32
CA THR A 133 -9.11 -16.28 -5.48
C THR A 133 -10.32 -17.02 -6.07
N TRP A 134 -11.36 -16.29 -6.50
CA TRP A 134 -12.52 -16.88 -7.13
C TRP A 134 -12.23 -17.48 -8.49
N ALA A 135 -11.37 -16.84 -9.30
CA ALA A 135 -10.95 -17.38 -10.59
C ALA A 135 -10.21 -18.71 -10.43
N PHE A 136 -9.26 -18.81 -9.49
CA PHE A 136 -8.58 -20.06 -9.17
C PHE A 136 -9.53 -21.11 -8.59
N ALA A 137 -10.47 -20.74 -7.71
CA ALA A 137 -11.45 -21.67 -7.17
C ALA A 137 -12.32 -22.29 -8.27
N ALA A 138 -12.78 -21.48 -9.23
CA ALA A 138 -13.53 -21.99 -10.39
C ALA A 138 -12.71 -22.98 -11.23
N ALA A 139 -11.45 -22.65 -11.54
CA ALA A 139 -10.57 -23.55 -12.30
C ALA A 139 -10.31 -24.87 -11.55
N MET A 140 -10.06 -24.82 -10.24
CA MET A 140 -9.81 -26.01 -9.42
C MET A 140 -11.02 -26.94 -9.33
N THR A 141 -12.23 -26.40 -9.37
CA THR A 141 -13.49 -27.15 -9.28
C THR A 141 -14.11 -27.46 -10.64
N GLN A 142 -13.45 -27.08 -11.74
CA GLN A 142 -13.98 -27.18 -13.10
C GLN A 142 -15.34 -26.46 -13.25
N GLY A 143 -15.48 -25.37 -12.51
CA GLY A 143 -16.67 -24.54 -12.48
C GLY A 143 -16.66 -23.47 -13.58
N ASP A 144 -17.80 -22.81 -13.71
CA ASP A 144 -18.00 -21.66 -14.59
C ASP A 144 -18.58 -20.51 -13.77
N ILE A 145 -17.87 -19.35 -13.75
CA ILE A 145 -18.27 -18.17 -12.98
C ILE A 145 -18.10 -16.90 -13.79
N SER A 146 -18.91 -15.90 -13.49
CA SER A 146 -18.73 -14.53 -13.94
C SER A 146 -18.44 -13.64 -12.74
N ILE A 147 -17.35 -12.88 -12.80
CA ILE A 147 -16.93 -11.94 -11.73
C ILE A 147 -17.17 -10.52 -12.24
N HIS A 148 -18.27 -9.92 -11.78
CA HIS A 148 -18.64 -8.57 -12.19
C HIS A 148 -17.79 -7.50 -11.51
N GLY A 149 -17.40 -6.48 -12.27
CA GLY A 149 -16.59 -5.34 -11.80
C GLY A 149 -15.10 -5.64 -11.67
N ALA A 150 -14.66 -6.88 -11.92
CA ALA A 150 -13.23 -7.21 -11.95
C ALA A 150 -12.49 -6.46 -13.05
N ARG A 151 -11.20 -6.25 -12.87
CA ARG A 151 -10.30 -5.64 -13.85
C ARG A 151 -9.22 -6.64 -14.26
N SER A 152 -9.28 -7.12 -15.48
CA SER A 152 -8.31 -8.12 -16.00
C SER A 152 -6.88 -7.59 -16.03
N GLU A 153 -6.71 -6.29 -16.26
CA GLU A 153 -5.41 -5.62 -16.25
C GLU A 153 -4.69 -5.66 -14.89
N HIS A 154 -5.43 -5.89 -13.80
CA HIS A 154 -4.84 -6.09 -12.47
C HIS A 154 -4.43 -7.54 -12.18
N LEU A 155 -4.71 -8.46 -13.11
CA LEU A 155 -4.59 -9.91 -12.94
C LEU A 155 -3.86 -10.59 -14.11
N GLU A 156 -3.13 -9.85 -14.95
CA GLU A 156 -2.51 -10.40 -16.17
C GLU A 156 -1.76 -11.72 -15.92
N LEU A 157 -0.79 -11.72 -15.02
CA LEU A 157 0.00 -12.90 -14.71
C LEU A 157 -0.83 -14.07 -14.12
N PRO A 158 -1.71 -13.88 -13.13
CA PRO A 158 -2.64 -14.93 -12.68
C PRO A 158 -3.51 -15.51 -13.79
N LEU A 159 -4.08 -14.68 -14.65
CA LEU A 159 -4.93 -15.13 -15.75
C LEU A 159 -4.15 -15.89 -16.80
N GLU A 160 -2.93 -15.45 -17.16
CA GLU A 160 -2.03 -16.23 -18.03
C GLU A 160 -1.76 -17.64 -17.48
N LYS A 161 -1.52 -17.78 -16.17
CA LYS A 161 -1.29 -19.09 -15.54
C LYS A 161 -2.54 -19.96 -15.55
N LEU A 162 -3.72 -19.38 -15.36
CA LEU A 162 -4.99 -20.10 -15.48
C LEU A 162 -5.20 -20.60 -16.90
N VAL A 163 -4.99 -19.76 -17.91
CA VAL A 163 -5.08 -20.16 -19.33
C VAL A 163 -4.06 -21.24 -19.66
N ALA A 164 -2.83 -21.11 -19.21
CA ALA A 164 -1.79 -22.13 -19.41
C ALA A 164 -2.13 -23.48 -18.75
N SER A 165 -2.94 -23.47 -17.69
CA SER A 165 -3.45 -24.69 -17.03
C SER A 165 -4.70 -25.29 -17.69
N GLY A 166 -5.22 -24.67 -18.75
CA GLY A 166 -6.38 -25.16 -19.51
C GLY A 166 -7.70 -24.48 -19.19
N ALA A 167 -7.71 -23.45 -18.35
CA ALA A 167 -8.93 -22.67 -18.11
C ALA A 167 -9.24 -21.75 -19.33
N ILE A 168 -10.52 -21.50 -19.54
CA ILE A 168 -10.99 -20.54 -20.53
C ILE A 168 -11.32 -19.23 -19.78
N VAL A 169 -10.66 -18.14 -20.17
CA VAL A 169 -10.88 -16.80 -19.62
C VAL A 169 -11.35 -15.90 -20.75
N THR A 170 -12.47 -15.21 -20.58
CA THR A 170 -13.10 -14.33 -21.59
C THR A 170 -13.33 -12.93 -21.02
#